data_06b79bc4f1da09495fe03bedb74da71b
#
_entry.id   06b79bc4f1da09495fe03bedb74da71b
#
_cell.length_a   1.000
_cell.length_b   1.000
_cell.length_c   1.000
_cell.angle_alpha   90.00
_cell.angle_beta   90.00
_cell.angle_gamma   90.00
#
_symmetry.space_group_name_H-M   'P 1'
#
loop_
_entity.id
_entity.type
_entity.pdbx_description
1 polymer ?
#
loop_
_entity_poly.entity_id
_entity_poly.type
_entity_poly.pdbx_seq_one_letter_code
_entity_poly.pdbx_strand_id
1 'polypeptide(L)'
;SRLALVDWVSANGAIAPRTKLNKNRQAFMRKAKIVDTIGPSTEDYDNLLKLVEAGMDVARLNRSHGTPEDHLKVYNNVRKASEATGRNVAALVDLQGPKIRCGWFKKNADGEDKVQLQLGQEFVITTDDVEGDEHITSTTFKGLPGDCHPGDPILIDDGKVRLEVTKVEGNNVYTKVVVAGPVSSHKGINLPGVAVSLPALTEKDEADLRWAIRTGADIIAMSFVRFATDIDRAHEIMDEEGRRIPIIAKIEKPQALENLEEIVKTFDGVMAARGDMAVECPLEEVPLATKRII
;
A
#
# COMPACT_ATOMS: atom_id res chain seq x y z
N SER A 1 8.79 17.27 -16.91
CA SER A 1 9.47 17.20 -15.61
C SER A 1 8.81 16.12 -14.78
N ARG A 2 9.54 15.03 -14.48
CA ARG A 2 9.07 13.89 -13.70
C ARG A 2 9.01 14.26 -12.21
N LEU A 3 7.92 13.88 -11.54
CA LEU A 3 7.71 14.10 -10.11
C LEU A 3 8.28 12.91 -9.32
N ALA A 4 9.27 13.17 -8.47
CA ALA A 4 9.66 12.23 -7.41
C ALA A 4 8.83 12.52 -6.16
N LEU A 5 7.98 11.58 -5.75
CA LEU A 5 7.19 11.67 -4.52
C LEU A 5 7.87 10.86 -3.42
N VAL A 6 8.25 11.51 -2.33
CA VAL A 6 8.80 10.89 -1.12
C VAL A 6 7.68 10.83 -0.08
N ASP A 7 7.34 9.62 0.36
CA ASP A 7 6.33 9.40 1.40
C ASP A 7 6.85 9.92 2.76
N TRP A 8 6.17 10.91 3.32
CA TRP A 8 6.37 11.35 4.70
C TRP A 8 5.26 10.80 5.57
N VAL A 9 5.58 9.87 6.45
CA VAL A 9 4.65 9.37 7.46
C VAL A 9 4.51 10.44 8.53
N SER A 10 3.32 11.04 8.62
CA SER A 10 2.94 11.86 9.77
C SER A 10 2.65 10.95 10.96
N ALA A 11 3.63 10.79 11.85
CA ALA A 11 3.38 10.24 13.17
C ALA A 11 2.84 11.37 14.08
N ASN A 12 1.65 11.13 14.65
CA ASN A 12 1.02 11.85 15.77
C ASN A 12 0.84 13.38 15.65
N GLY A 13 -0.33 13.74 15.22
CA GLY A 13 -1.22 14.85 15.48
C GLY A 13 -0.87 15.96 16.47
N ALA A 14 0.07 16.85 16.15
CA ALA A 14 0.10 18.19 16.73
C ALA A 14 0.57 19.19 15.66
N ILE A 15 -0.39 19.85 15.00
CA ILE A 15 -0.09 21.00 14.15
C ILE A 15 0.24 22.18 15.07
N ALA A 16 1.51 22.54 15.21
CA ALA A 16 1.89 23.78 15.86
C ALA A 16 1.38 24.98 15.06
N PRO A 17 0.71 25.99 15.68
CA PRO A 17 0.21 27.14 14.98
C PRO A 17 1.37 27.97 14.41
N ARG A 18 1.45 28.06 13.09
CA ARG A 18 2.36 29.00 12.43
C ARG A 18 1.88 30.43 12.68
N THR A 19 2.71 31.23 13.36
CA THR A 19 2.56 32.69 13.46
C THR A 19 2.29 33.32 12.10
N LYS A 20 1.34 34.29 12.06
CA LYS A 20 0.93 35.06 10.88
C LYS A 20 2.11 35.44 10.00
N LEU A 21 2.24 34.79 8.86
CA LEU A 21 3.26 35.11 7.85
C LEU A 21 2.90 36.48 7.23
N ASN A 22 3.85 37.39 7.32
CA ASN A 22 3.80 38.73 6.77
C ASN A 22 3.48 38.71 5.27
N LYS A 23 2.44 39.38 4.82
CA LYS A 23 1.91 39.41 3.44
C LYS A 23 2.88 39.89 2.36
N ASN A 24 4.09 40.30 2.72
CA ASN A 24 5.12 40.83 1.81
C ASN A 24 6.33 39.91 1.56
N ARG A 25 6.29 38.64 1.93
CA ARG A 25 7.27 37.68 1.44
C ARG A 25 6.77 37.19 0.07
N GLN A 26 7.48 37.55 -1.01
CA GLN A 26 7.45 36.84 -2.29
C GLN A 26 7.35 35.35 -1.96
N ALA A 27 6.25 34.71 -2.40
CA ALA A 27 6.00 33.30 -2.15
C ALA A 27 7.20 32.54 -2.73
N PHE A 28 8.12 32.13 -1.86
CA PHE A 28 9.20 31.23 -2.23
C PHE A 28 8.49 29.96 -2.69
N MET A 29 8.37 29.76 -4.00
CA MET A 29 7.73 28.57 -4.56
C MET A 29 8.54 27.37 -4.09
N ARG A 30 7.94 26.58 -3.19
CA ARG A 30 8.54 25.30 -2.76
C ARG A 30 8.75 24.45 -4.01
N LYS A 31 9.95 23.91 -4.17
CA LYS A 31 10.24 22.94 -5.24
C LYS A 31 9.62 21.57 -4.93
N ALA A 32 9.53 21.20 -3.64
CA ALA A 32 8.88 19.98 -3.18
C ALA A 32 7.37 20.20 -2.95
N LYS A 33 6.56 19.22 -3.33
CA LYS A 33 5.13 19.15 -3.04
C LYS A 33 4.89 18.32 -1.79
N ILE A 34 3.85 18.67 -1.02
CA ILE A 34 3.45 17.93 0.18
C ILE A 34 2.30 17.01 -0.22
N VAL A 35 2.48 15.73 0.04
CA VAL A 35 1.44 14.69 -0.10
C VAL A 35 1.02 14.26 1.29
N ASP A 36 -0.25 14.46 1.64
CA ASP A 36 -0.81 14.06 2.91
C ASP A 36 -1.80 12.91 2.71
N THR A 37 -1.64 11.83 3.48
CA THR A 37 -2.63 10.76 3.51
C THR A 37 -3.82 11.17 4.36
N ILE A 38 -5.00 11.16 3.76
CA ILE A 38 -6.23 11.48 4.46
C ILE A 38 -6.77 10.21 5.15
N GLY A 39 -7.07 10.33 6.42
CA GLY A 39 -7.58 9.26 7.26
C GLY A 39 -8.55 9.78 8.32
N PRO A 40 -9.02 8.92 9.26
CA PRO A 40 -10.10 9.24 10.20
C PRO A 40 -9.93 10.55 10.99
N SER A 41 -8.70 10.93 11.30
CA SER A 41 -8.40 12.19 12.02
C SER A 41 -8.41 13.43 11.16
N THR A 42 -8.46 13.29 9.82
CA THR A 42 -8.27 14.39 8.87
C THR A 42 -9.33 14.43 7.76
N GLU A 43 -10.28 13.49 7.73
CA GLU A 43 -11.27 13.33 6.65
C GLU A 43 -12.43 14.36 6.71
N ASP A 44 -12.68 14.97 7.88
CA ASP A 44 -13.68 16.00 7.98
C ASP A 44 -13.22 17.32 7.29
N TYR A 45 -14.21 18.11 6.85
CA TYR A 45 -13.94 19.31 6.06
C TYR A 45 -13.05 20.32 6.79
N ASP A 46 -13.25 20.54 8.09
CA ASP A 46 -12.54 21.57 8.84
C ASP A 46 -11.05 21.22 9.01
N ASN A 47 -10.74 19.94 9.21
CA ASN A 47 -9.36 19.48 9.28
C ASN A 47 -8.70 19.46 7.90
N LEU A 48 -9.42 19.04 6.86
CA LEU A 48 -8.92 19.15 5.47
C LEU A 48 -8.63 20.59 5.07
N LEU A 49 -9.50 21.54 5.42
CA LEU A 49 -9.27 22.96 5.15
C LEU A 49 -7.97 23.44 5.82
N LYS A 50 -7.71 23.06 7.08
CA LYS A 50 -6.47 23.40 7.79
C LYS A 50 -5.24 22.81 7.11
N LEU A 51 -5.32 21.57 6.59
CA LEU A 51 -4.21 20.94 5.84
C LEU A 51 -3.92 21.71 4.55
N VAL A 52 -4.95 22.07 3.79
CA VAL A 52 -4.79 22.86 2.57
C VAL A 52 -4.18 24.23 2.88
N GLU A 53 -4.66 24.94 3.91
CA GLU A 53 -4.10 26.22 4.36
C GLU A 53 -2.64 26.08 4.83
N ALA A 54 -2.31 24.97 5.52
CA ALA A 54 -0.95 24.66 5.95
C ALA A 54 0.00 24.34 4.79
N GLY A 55 -0.55 23.99 3.63
CA GLY A 55 0.22 23.83 2.39
C GLY A 55 0.24 22.44 1.79
N MET A 56 -0.76 21.61 2.07
CA MET A 56 -0.98 20.37 1.33
C MET A 56 -1.12 20.67 -0.17
N ASP A 57 -0.40 19.92 -1.00
CA ASP A 57 -0.48 20.00 -2.46
C ASP A 57 -1.22 18.81 -3.06
N VAL A 58 -1.17 17.64 -2.40
CA VAL A 58 -1.80 16.40 -2.86
C VAL A 58 -2.46 15.70 -1.68
N ALA A 59 -3.73 15.37 -1.81
CA ALA A 59 -4.46 14.52 -0.88
C ALA A 59 -4.41 13.06 -1.36
N ARG A 60 -3.78 12.16 -0.58
CA ARG A 60 -3.70 10.73 -0.88
C ARG A 60 -4.86 10.00 -0.23
N LEU A 61 -5.67 9.32 -1.06
CA LEU A 61 -6.78 8.45 -0.67
C LEU A 61 -6.33 6.99 -0.77
N ASN A 62 -6.10 6.35 0.37
CA ASN A 62 -5.62 4.95 0.42
C ASN A 62 -6.79 3.97 0.33
N ARG A 63 -6.92 3.27 -0.80
CA ARG A 63 -7.99 2.30 -1.09
C ARG A 63 -7.85 0.95 -0.37
N SER A 64 -6.82 0.78 0.46
CA SER A 64 -6.69 -0.41 1.32
C SER A 64 -7.72 -0.44 2.45
N HIS A 65 -8.33 0.69 2.78
CA HIS A 65 -9.29 0.88 3.87
C HIS A 65 -10.46 1.73 3.42
N GLY A 66 -11.60 1.63 4.12
CA GLY A 66 -12.79 2.42 3.84
C GLY A 66 -13.61 1.92 2.65
N THR A 67 -14.81 2.49 2.50
CA THR A 67 -15.74 2.20 1.40
C THR A 67 -15.61 3.20 0.26
N PRO A 68 -16.14 2.93 -0.94
CA PRO A 68 -16.21 3.92 -2.02
C PRO A 68 -16.92 5.22 -1.60
N GLU A 69 -17.95 5.12 -0.76
CA GLU A 69 -18.74 6.25 -0.25
C GLU A 69 -17.91 7.13 0.69
N ASP A 70 -17.12 6.53 1.59
CA ASP A 70 -16.21 7.24 2.48
C ASP A 70 -15.19 8.04 1.66
N HIS A 71 -14.57 7.40 0.67
CA HIS A 71 -13.61 8.06 -0.21
C HIS A 71 -14.22 9.14 -1.08
N LEU A 72 -15.48 8.98 -1.53
CA LEU A 72 -16.19 10.03 -2.28
C LEU A 72 -16.44 11.26 -1.40
N LYS A 73 -16.82 11.04 -0.13
CA LYS A 73 -16.99 12.14 0.84
C LYS A 73 -15.68 12.91 1.04
N VAL A 74 -14.57 12.17 1.25
CA VAL A 74 -13.23 12.77 1.40
C VAL A 74 -12.83 13.54 0.14
N TYR A 75 -12.99 12.94 -1.04
CA TYR A 75 -12.71 13.59 -2.32
C TYR A 75 -13.48 14.92 -2.47
N ASN A 76 -14.77 14.90 -2.19
CA ASN A 76 -15.61 16.12 -2.28
C ASN A 76 -15.16 17.19 -1.27
N ASN A 77 -14.76 16.80 -0.05
CA ASN A 77 -14.21 17.71 0.95
C ASN A 77 -12.88 18.34 0.49
N VAL A 78 -12.00 17.54 -0.15
CA VAL A 78 -10.73 18.04 -0.74
C VAL A 78 -11.02 19.08 -1.82
N ARG A 79 -11.95 18.80 -2.75
CA ARG A 79 -12.33 19.76 -3.81
C ARG A 79 -12.90 21.04 -3.24
N LYS A 80 -13.82 20.93 -2.26
CA LYS A 80 -14.41 22.08 -1.57
C LYS A 80 -13.36 22.93 -0.84
N ALA A 81 -12.40 22.31 -0.16
CA ALA A 81 -11.31 23.01 0.53
C ALA A 81 -10.35 23.71 -0.47
N SER A 82 -10.08 23.05 -1.61
CA SER A 82 -9.30 23.61 -2.71
C SER A 82 -9.96 24.88 -3.27
N GLU A 83 -11.26 24.83 -3.54
CA GLU A 83 -12.04 26.00 -4.02
C GLU A 83 -12.07 27.12 -2.99
N ALA A 84 -12.36 26.81 -1.72
CA ALA A 84 -12.46 27.80 -0.64
C ALA A 84 -11.16 28.56 -0.38
N THR A 85 -10.01 27.92 -0.60
CA THR A 85 -8.68 28.51 -0.40
C THR A 85 -8.07 29.11 -1.66
N GLY A 86 -8.63 28.83 -2.83
CA GLY A 86 -8.04 29.16 -4.14
C GLY A 86 -6.72 28.44 -4.42
N ARG A 87 -6.44 27.35 -3.71
CA ARG A 87 -5.22 26.52 -3.89
C ARG A 87 -5.55 25.26 -4.69
N ASN A 88 -4.73 24.95 -5.66
CA ASN A 88 -4.86 23.70 -6.40
C ASN A 88 -4.35 22.52 -5.54
N VAL A 89 -5.24 21.62 -5.18
CA VAL A 89 -4.92 20.37 -4.45
C VAL A 89 -5.30 19.20 -5.34
N ALA A 90 -4.31 18.35 -5.69
CA ALA A 90 -4.56 17.15 -6.45
C ALA A 90 -5.08 16.01 -5.55
N ALA A 91 -5.96 15.17 -6.10
CA ALA A 91 -6.42 13.95 -5.48
C ALA A 91 -5.65 12.76 -6.06
N LEU A 92 -4.84 12.09 -5.24
CA LEU A 92 -4.13 10.86 -5.58
C LEU A 92 -4.89 9.67 -4.98
N VAL A 93 -5.28 8.73 -5.84
CA VAL A 93 -5.90 7.47 -5.41
C VAL A 93 -4.83 6.38 -5.41
N ASP A 94 -4.56 5.84 -4.22
CA ASP A 94 -3.56 4.79 -4.01
C ASP A 94 -4.27 3.43 -3.95
N LEU A 95 -4.07 2.63 -5.00
CA LEU A 95 -4.67 1.31 -5.15
C LEU A 95 -4.04 0.34 -4.15
N GLN A 96 -4.85 -0.58 -3.62
CA GLN A 96 -4.41 -1.54 -2.61
C GLN A 96 -3.30 -2.47 -3.13
N GLY A 97 -3.39 -2.89 -4.40
CA GLY A 97 -2.54 -3.89 -5.00
C GLY A 97 -2.84 -5.32 -4.52
N PRO A 98 -2.11 -6.30 -5.05
CA PRO A 98 -2.33 -7.72 -4.78
C PRO A 98 -1.79 -8.12 -3.40
N LYS A 99 -2.39 -7.59 -2.33
CA LYS A 99 -1.97 -7.91 -0.95
C LYS A 99 -2.46 -9.30 -0.55
N ILE A 100 -1.52 -10.20 -0.27
CA ILE A 100 -1.81 -11.54 0.27
C ILE A 100 -2.18 -11.38 1.74
N ARG A 101 -3.19 -12.12 2.21
CA ARG A 101 -3.67 -12.06 3.61
C ARG A 101 -3.97 -13.44 4.16
N CYS A 102 -3.86 -13.58 5.49
CA CYS A 102 -4.47 -14.69 6.22
C CYS A 102 -6.00 -14.62 6.13
N GLY A 103 -6.64 -15.77 6.26
CA GLY A 103 -8.09 -15.85 6.41
C GLY A 103 -8.59 -15.46 7.81
N TRP A 104 -9.78 -15.92 8.14
CA TRP A 104 -10.39 -15.75 9.46
C TRP A 104 -9.79 -16.72 10.47
N PHE A 105 -9.62 -16.25 11.71
CA PHE A 105 -9.26 -17.08 12.85
C PHE A 105 -10.45 -17.27 13.79
N LYS A 106 -10.51 -18.43 14.44
CA LYS A 106 -11.44 -18.69 15.54
C LYS A 106 -11.22 -17.68 16.66
N LYS A 107 -12.33 -17.28 17.29
CA LYS A 107 -12.24 -16.46 18.49
C LYS A 107 -11.64 -17.27 19.64
N ASN A 108 -10.65 -16.69 20.30
CA ASN A 108 -10.05 -17.23 21.53
C ASN A 108 -10.98 -17.06 22.73
N ALA A 109 -10.54 -17.47 23.92
CA ALA A 109 -11.29 -17.35 25.17
C ALA A 109 -11.65 -15.90 25.54
N ASP A 110 -10.87 -14.93 25.09
CA ASP A 110 -11.08 -13.50 25.30
C ASP A 110 -12.00 -12.87 24.27
N GLY A 111 -12.49 -13.66 23.30
CA GLY A 111 -13.36 -13.21 22.20
C GLY A 111 -12.61 -12.53 21.05
N GLU A 112 -11.28 -12.57 21.04
CA GLU A 112 -10.43 -12.03 19.99
C GLU A 112 -10.17 -13.09 18.91
N ASP A 113 -10.18 -12.72 17.64
CA ASP A 113 -9.86 -13.56 16.46
C ASP A 113 -8.33 -13.64 16.26
N LYS A 114 -7.63 -14.12 17.30
CA LYS A 114 -6.18 -14.09 17.40
C LYS A 114 -5.63 -15.35 18.04
N VAL A 115 -4.52 -15.84 17.53
CA VAL A 115 -3.73 -16.95 18.07
C VAL A 115 -2.31 -16.51 18.37
N GLN A 116 -1.64 -17.22 19.31
CA GLN A 116 -0.25 -16.98 19.65
C GLN A 116 0.60 -18.14 19.12
N LEU A 117 1.42 -17.89 18.11
CA LEU A 117 2.35 -18.88 17.57
C LEU A 117 3.62 -18.93 18.41
N GLN A 118 4.13 -20.16 18.64
CA GLN A 118 5.31 -20.42 19.46
C GLN A 118 6.55 -20.71 18.57
N LEU A 119 7.73 -20.36 19.07
CA LEU A 119 8.98 -20.62 18.37
C LEU A 119 9.17 -22.13 18.11
N GLY A 120 9.50 -22.48 16.87
CA GLY A 120 9.74 -23.86 16.46
C GLY A 120 8.49 -24.69 16.17
N GLN A 121 7.30 -24.15 16.42
CA GLN A 121 6.01 -24.76 16.11
C GLN A 121 5.84 -24.94 14.60
N GLU A 122 5.20 -26.06 14.19
CA GLU A 122 4.69 -26.20 12.83
C GLU A 122 3.41 -25.38 12.67
N PHE A 123 3.29 -24.68 11.55
CA PHE A 123 2.10 -23.91 11.18
C PHE A 123 1.83 -24.06 9.69
N VAL A 124 0.58 -24.32 9.32
CA VAL A 124 0.18 -24.57 7.93
C VAL A 124 -0.55 -23.37 7.36
N ILE A 125 -0.15 -22.96 6.14
CA ILE A 125 -0.94 -22.00 5.35
C ILE A 125 -1.55 -22.76 4.18
N THR A 126 -2.88 -22.76 4.08
CA THR A 126 -3.62 -23.50 3.06
C THR A 126 -4.41 -22.60 2.13
N THR A 127 -4.59 -23.05 0.89
CA THR A 127 -5.50 -22.41 -0.06
C THR A 127 -6.95 -22.88 0.09
N ASP A 128 -7.19 -23.89 0.93
CA ASP A 128 -8.55 -24.32 1.28
C ASP A 128 -9.21 -23.27 2.17
N ASP A 129 -10.53 -23.20 2.11
CA ASP A 129 -11.30 -22.26 2.93
C ASP A 129 -11.55 -22.89 4.31
N VAL A 130 -10.66 -22.57 5.25
CA VAL A 130 -10.72 -23.05 6.64
C VAL A 130 -10.70 -21.87 7.61
N GLU A 131 -11.41 -22.03 8.71
CA GLU A 131 -11.29 -21.14 9.86
C GLU A 131 -9.97 -21.46 10.59
N GLY A 132 -9.07 -20.44 10.71
CA GLY A 132 -7.74 -20.61 11.26
C GLY A 132 -7.73 -20.85 12.79
N ASP A 133 -6.70 -21.50 13.24
CA ASP A 133 -6.37 -21.73 14.66
C ASP A 133 -4.84 -21.70 14.87
N GLU A 134 -4.34 -22.23 15.99
CA GLU A 134 -2.91 -22.28 16.30
C GLU A 134 -2.08 -23.20 15.38
N HIS A 135 -2.72 -24.00 14.52
CA HIS A 135 -2.05 -24.97 13.65
C HIS A 135 -2.13 -24.62 12.17
N ILE A 136 -3.19 -23.91 11.75
CA ILE A 136 -3.50 -23.67 10.33
C ILE A 136 -4.19 -22.34 10.12
N THR A 137 -3.96 -21.72 8.95
CA THR A 137 -4.77 -20.61 8.45
C THR A 137 -5.00 -20.73 6.95
N SER A 138 -6.11 -20.23 6.45
CA SER A 138 -6.31 -20.05 5.01
C SER A 138 -5.55 -18.82 4.50
N THR A 139 -5.37 -18.74 3.19
CA THR A 139 -4.82 -17.54 2.52
C THR A 139 -5.71 -17.07 1.37
N THR A 140 -5.71 -15.76 1.12
CA THR A 140 -6.39 -15.17 -0.04
C THR A 140 -5.73 -15.50 -1.37
N PHE A 141 -4.46 -15.92 -1.36
CA PHE A 141 -3.69 -16.21 -2.56
C PHE A 141 -3.68 -17.69 -2.90
N LYS A 142 -4.47 -18.09 -3.90
CA LYS A 142 -4.61 -19.49 -4.31
C LYS A 142 -3.37 -20.08 -5.00
N GLY A 143 -2.46 -19.24 -5.53
CA GLY A 143 -1.20 -19.65 -6.12
C GLY A 143 -0.08 -19.96 -5.12
N LEU A 144 -0.28 -19.70 -3.82
CA LEU A 144 0.77 -19.81 -2.81
C LEU A 144 1.56 -21.13 -2.83
N PRO A 145 0.91 -22.32 -2.93
CA PRO A 145 1.66 -23.58 -2.99
C PRO A 145 2.52 -23.75 -4.24
N GLY A 146 2.10 -23.14 -5.36
CA GLY A 146 2.86 -23.17 -6.62
C GLY A 146 4.10 -22.29 -6.63
N ASP A 147 4.08 -21.22 -5.83
CA ASP A 147 5.13 -20.20 -5.80
C ASP A 147 6.14 -20.43 -4.67
N CYS A 148 5.78 -21.18 -3.61
CA CYS A 148 6.65 -21.43 -2.45
C CYS A 148 7.51 -22.68 -2.59
N HIS A 149 8.73 -22.60 -2.06
CA HIS A 149 9.67 -23.72 -1.99
C HIS A 149 10.23 -23.88 -0.56
N PRO A 150 10.69 -25.07 -0.16
CA PRO A 150 11.37 -25.26 1.12
C PRO A 150 12.54 -24.28 1.30
N GLY A 151 12.58 -23.60 2.46
CA GLY A 151 13.56 -22.58 2.80
C GLY A 151 13.05 -21.14 2.56
N ASP A 152 11.97 -20.95 1.83
CA ASP A 152 11.42 -19.62 1.61
C ASP A 152 10.88 -18.99 2.91
N PRO A 153 11.15 -17.71 3.16
CA PRO A 153 10.58 -17.00 4.30
C PRO A 153 9.14 -16.56 4.01
N ILE A 154 8.28 -16.68 5.00
CA ILE A 154 6.94 -16.09 5.00
C ILE A 154 6.84 -15.15 6.20
N LEU A 155 6.49 -13.90 5.96
CA LEU A 155 6.30 -12.89 6.99
C LEU A 155 4.81 -12.61 7.18
N ILE A 156 4.35 -12.51 8.44
CA ILE A 156 2.96 -12.18 8.76
C ILE A 156 2.96 -10.91 9.64
N ASP A 157 1.95 -10.05 9.44
CA ASP A 157 1.75 -8.78 10.15
C ASP A 157 3.02 -7.88 10.07
N ASP A 158 3.43 -7.59 8.82
CA ASP A 158 4.59 -6.74 8.50
C ASP A 158 5.90 -7.24 9.16
N GLY A 159 6.05 -8.56 9.25
CA GLY A 159 7.27 -9.21 9.75
C GLY A 159 7.32 -9.43 11.27
N LYS A 160 6.24 -9.14 12.01
CA LYS A 160 6.16 -9.45 13.45
C LYS A 160 6.24 -10.95 13.73
N VAL A 161 5.70 -11.77 12.83
CA VAL A 161 5.84 -13.23 12.84
C VAL A 161 6.58 -13.64 11.57
N ARG A 162 7.58 -14.51 11.74
CA ARG A 162 8.32 -15.10 10.61
C ARG A 162 8.22 -16.60 10.63
N LEU A 163 7.90 -17.13 9.48
CA LEU A 163 7.83 -18.57 9.21
C LEU A 163 8.88 -18.92 8.15
N GLU A 164 9.31 -20.18 8.13
CA GLU A 164 10.15 -20.77 7.08
C GLU A 164 9.41 -21.97 6.50
N VAL A 165 9.30 -22.03 5.18
CA VAL A 165 8.66 -23.13 4.48
C VAL A 165 9.49 -24.39 4.65
N THR A 166 8.87 -25.48 5.11
CA THR A 166 9.51 -26.79 5.28
C THR A 166 9.17 -27.75 4.15
N LYS A 167 7.92 -27.77 3.69
CA LYS A 167 7.45 -28.53 2.53
C LYS A 167 6.18 -27.90 1.94
N VAL A 168 5.88 -28.29 0.70
CA VAL A 168 4.61 -27.97 0.04
C VAL A 168 3.96 -29.28 -0.39
N GLU A 169 2.67 -29.47 -0.10
CA GLU A 169 1.93 -30.67 -0.44
C GLU A 169 0.46 -30.33 -0.74
N GLY A 170 0.05 -30.53 -1.99
CA GLY A 170 -1.32 -30.18 -2.44
C GLY A 170 -1.60 -28.68 -2.23
N ASN A 171 -2.64 -28.38 -1.47
CA ASN A 171 -3.07 -27.02 -1.15
C ASN A 171 -2.36 -26.42 0.08
N ASN A 172 -1.42 -27.15 0.67
CA ASN A 172 -0.82 -26.80 1.96
C ASN A 172 0.65 -26.41 1.82
N VAL A 173 1.00 -25.29 2.42
CA VAL A 173 2.38 -24.85 2.66
C VAL A 173 2.67 -25.06 4.14
N TYR A 174 3.49 -26.05 4.44
CA TYR A 174 3.93 -26.37 5.80
C TYR A 174 5.11 -25.49 6.16
N THR A 175 5.06 -24.90 7.32
CA THR A 175 6.08 -23.96 7.78
C THR A 175 6.50 -24.26 9.20
N LYS A 176 7.67 -23.73 9.59
CA LYS A 176 8.16 -23.69 10.97
C LYS A 176 8.23 -22.24 11.42
N VAL A 177 7.73 -21.95 12.61
CA VAL A 177 7.80 -20.62 13.22
C VAL A 177 9.24 -20.31 13.63
N VAL A 178 9.85 -19.30 13.03
CA VAL A 178 11.23 -18.84 13.33
C VAL A 178 11.26 -17.51 14.10
N VAL A 179 10.16 -16.74 14.08
CA VAL A 179 9.91 -15.62 15.00
C VAL A 179 8.47 -15.76 15.50
N ALA A 180 8.34 -15.99 16.81
CA ALA A 180 7.07 -16.18 17.49
C ALA A 180 6.30 -14.88 17.63
N GLY A 181 4.96 -14.94 17.67
CA GLY A 181 4.13 -13.76 17.89
C GLY A 181 2.64 -14.03 17.66
N PRO A 182 1.81 -13.01 17.88
CA PRO A 182 0.38 -13.09 17.64
C PRO A 182 0.06 -12.98 16.14
N VAL A 183 -0.89 -13.80 15.67
CA VAL A 183 -1.48 -13.70 14.34
C VAL A 183 -2.99 -13.57 14.49
N SER A 184 -3.61 -12.66 13.75
CA SER A 184 -5.06 -12.46 13.74
C SER A 184 -5.62 -12.44 12.33
N SER A 185 -6.95 -12.44 12.23
CA SER A 185 -7.66 -12.42 10.94
C SER A 185 -7.17 -11.30 10.01
N HIS A 186 -7.09 -11.62 8.74
CA HIS A 186 -6.76 -10.71 7.62
C HIS A 186 -5.38 -10.02 7.71
N LYS A 187 -4.47 -10.51 8.54
CA LYS A 187 -3.10 -10.00 8.56
C LYS A 187 -2.41 -10.24 7.23
N GLY A 188 -1.60 -9.26 6.81
CA GLY A 188 -0.82 -9.35 5.58
C GLY A 188 0.20 -10.48 5.64
N ILE A 189 0.35 -11.17 4.53
CA ILE A 189 1.40 -12.16 4.27
C ILE A 189 2.36 -11.56 3.25
N ASN A 190 3.65 -11.53 3.54
CA ASN A 190 4.71 -11.12 2.64
C ASN A 190 5.64 -12.30 2.36
N LEU A 191 6.14 -12.38 1.16
CA LEU A 191 7.00 -13.44 0.63
C LEU A 191 8.29 -12.81 0.07
N PRO A 192 9.22 -12.38 0.94
CA PRO A 192 10.46 -11.74 0.48
C PRO A 192 11.27 -12.68 -0.42
N GLY A 193 11.69 -12.18 -1.58
CA GLY A 193 12.47 -12.95 -2.54
C GLY A 193 11.70 -13.97 -3.38
N VAL A 194 10.41 -14.22 -3.08
CA VAL A 194 9.59 -15.16 -3.86
C VAL A 194 8.92 -14.41 -5.03
N ALA A 195 9.03 -14.99 -6.23
CA ALA A 195 8.35 -14.50 -7.42
C ALA A 195 6.87 -14.94 -7.40
N VAL A 196 6.00 -14.11 -6.83
CA VAL A 196 4.57 -14.42 -6.75
C VAL A 196 3.84 -14.23 -8.09
N SER A 197 2.99 -15.20 -8.45
CA SER A 197 2.23 -15.25 -9.71
C SER A 197 0.93 -14.40 -9.67
N LEU A 198 0.88 -13.38 -8.82
CA LEU A 198 -0.26 -12.47 -8.72
C LEU A 198 -0.31 -11.48 -9.89
N PRO A 199 -1.52 -11.13 -10.40
CA PRO A 199 -1.67 -10.05 -11.36
C PRO A 199 -1.25 -8.71 -10.75
N ALA A 200 -0.82 -7.75 -11.59
CA ALA A 200 -0.44 -6.42 -11.14
C ALA A 200 -1.61 -5.63 -10.52
N LEU A 201 -2.83 -5.84 -11.06
CA LEU A 201 -4.09 -5.31 -10.53
C LEU A 201 -5.02 -6.47 -10.16
N THR A 202 -5.62 -6.40 -8.98
CA THR A 202 -6.71 -7.27 -8.58
C THR A 202 -8.04 -6.79 -9.17
N GLU A 203 -9.09 -7.62 -9.14
CA GLU A 203 -10.45 -7.18 -9.52
C GLU A 203 -10.91 -5.96 -8.73
N LYS A 204 -10.54 -5.90 -7.44
CA LYS A 204 -10.80 -4.73 -6.59
C LYS A 204 -10.05 -3.50 -7.11
N ASP A 205 -8.78 -3.63 -7.47
CA ASP A 205 -7.98 -2.51 -8.00
C ASP A 205 -8.53 -2.02 -9.34
N GLU A 206 -9.01 -2.90 -10.20
CA GLU A 206 -9.69 -2.52 -11.44
C GLU A 206 -10.96 -1.71 -11.16
N ALA A 207 -11.78 -2.16 -10.20
CA ALA A 207 -12.99 -1.43 -9.79
C ALA A 207 -12.64 -0.07 -9.16
N ASP A 208 -11.61 -0.02 -8.32
CA ASP A 208 -11.13 1.21 -7.69
C ASP A 208 -10.52 2.20 -8.70
N LEU A 209 -9.82 1.69 -9.72
CA LEU A 209 -9.29 2.51 -10.81
C LEU A 209 -10.41 3.15 -11.65
N ARG A 210 -11.44 2.37 -12.02
CA ARG A 210 -12.62 2.88 -12.71
C ARG A 210 -13.35 3.93 -11.87
N TRP A 211 -13.53 3.66 -10.58
CA TRP A 211 -14.10 4.61 -9.63
C TRP A 211 -13.28 5.92 -9.59
N ALA A 212 -11.96 5.83 -9.50
CA ALA A 212 -11.07 6.99 -9.46
C ALA A 212 -11.18 7.86 -10.74
N ILE A 213 -11.22 7.22 -11.90
CA ILE A 213 -11.36 7.90 -13.19
C ILE A 213 -12.70 8.63 -13.27
N ARG A 214 -13.80 7.94 -12.95
CA ARG A 214 -15.16 8.49 -12.99
C ARG A 214 -15.40 9.60 -11.96
N THR A 215 -14.78 9.49 -10.78
CA THR A 215 -14.86 10.52 -9.72
C THR A 215 -14.04 11.76 -10.08
N GLY A 216 -13.04 11.65 -10.95
CA GLY A 216 -12.21 12.78 -11.39
C GLY A 216 -10.89 12.90 -10.61
N ALA A 217 -10.33 11.78 -10.14
CA ALA A 217 -8.99 11.76 -9.56
C ALA A 217 -7.94 12.32 -10.52
N ASP A 218 -6.87 12.87 -9.98
CA ASP A 218 -5.80 13.51 -10.75
C ASP A 218 -4.61 12.58 -10.97
N ILE A 219 -4.36 11.65 -10.04
CA ILE A 219 -3.19 10.76 -10.04
C ILE A 219 -3.62 9.40 -9.49
N ILE A 220 -3.07 8.32 -10.05
CA ILE A 220 -3.16 6.96 -9.52
C ILE A 220 -1.78 6.54 -8.97
N ALA A 221 -1.74 5.88 -7.82
CA ALA A 221 -0.56 5.14 -7.37
C ALA A 221 -0.86 3.63 -7.41
N MET A 222 0.02 2.86 -8.08
CA MET A 222 -0.07 1.41 -8.16
C MET A 222 0.87 0.78 -7.15
N SER A 223 0.30 -0.04 -6.25
CA SER A 223 1.06 -0.79 -5.24
C SER A 223 1.69 -2.07 -5.81
N PHE A 224 2.81 -2.47 -5.24
CA PHE A 224 3.51 -3.72 -5.54
C PHE A 224 3.92 -3.89 -7.01
N VAL A 225 4.28 -2.80 -7.68
CA VAL A 225 4.84 -2.83 -9.04
C VAL A 225 6.16 -3.63 -9.05
N ARG A 226 6.34 -4.48 -10.04
CA ARG A 226 7.52 -5.34 -10.22
C ARG A 226 8.20 -5.10 -11.57
N PHE A 227 7.41 -4.83 -12.61
CA PHE A 227 7.84 -4.70 -14.00
C PHE A 227 7.21 -3.48 -14.67
N ALA A 228 7.86 -2.99 -15.74
CA ALA A 228 7.31 -1.91 -16.55
C ALA A 228 5.94 -2.27 -17.16
N THR A 229 5.74 -3.54 -17.53
CA THR A 229 4.49 -4.05 -18.10
C THR A 229 3.32 -4.13 -17.11
N ASP A 230 3.56 -3.97 -15.82
CA ASP A 230 2.48 -3.95 -14.83
C ASP A 230 1.49 -2.80 -15.06
N ILE A 231 1.88 -1.74 -15.79
CA ILE A 231 1.02 -0.61 -16.15
C ILE A 231 -0.02 -0.93 -17.24
N ASP A 232 0.24 -1.96 -18.07
CA ASP A 232 -0.51 -2.20 -19.31
C ASP A 232 -2.01 -2.36 -19.05
N ARG A 233 -2.38 -3.17 -18.05
CA ARG A 233 -3.79 -3.37 -17.68
C ARG A 233 -4.46 -2.10 -17.19
N ALA A 234 -3.74 -1.24 -16.47
CA ALA A 234 -4.27 0.06 -16.03
C ALA A 234 -4.52 0.98 -17.23
N HIS A 235 -3.65 0.98 -18.23
CA HIS A 235 -3.83 1.73 -19.45
C HIS A 235 -5.03 1.25 -20.28
N GLU A 236 -5.25 -0.07 -20.40
CA GLU A 236 -6.44 -0.63 -21.04
C GLU A 236 -7.73 -0.12 -20.38
N ILE A 237 -7.79 -0.18 -19.04
CA ILE A 237 -8.95 0.31 -18.27
C ILE A 237 -9.15 1.81 -18.50
N MET A 238 -8.08 2.60 -18.52
CA MET A 238 -8.16 4.04 -18.77
C MET A 238 -8.67 4.35 -20.18
N ASP A 239 -8.28 3.55 -21.17
CA ASP A 239 -8.76 3.67 -22.56
C ASP A 239 -10.26 3.31 -22.67
N GLU A 240 -10.69 2.24 -21.98
CA GLU A 240 -12.11 1.86 -21.87
C GLU A 240 -12.95 2.98 -21.20
N GLU A 241 -12.43 3.66 -20.20
CA GLU A 241 -13.09 4.78 -19.52
C GLU A 241 -12.94 6.13 -20.26
N GLY A 242 -12.15 6.16 -21.34
CA GLY A 242 -11.97 7.35 -22.18
C GLY A 242 -11.16 8.47 -21.54
N ARG A 243 -10.41 8.20 -20.45
CA ARG A 243 -9.58 9.20 -19.77
C ARG A 243 -8.31 8.59 -19.22
N ARG A 244 -7.17 9.05 -19.72
CA ARG A 244 -5.85 8.74 -19.14
C ARG A 244 -5.46 9.79 -18.10
N ILE A 245 -4.96 9.33 -16.96
CA ILE A 245 -4.43 10.12 -15.86
C ILE A 245 -3.07 9.56 -15.45
N PRO A 246 -2.15 10.37 -14.89
CA PRO A 246 -0.83 9.93 -14.50
C PRO A 246 -0.86 8.75 -13.53
N ILE A 247 0.04 7.77 -13.75
CA ILE A 247 0.22 6.61 -12.88
C ILE A 247 1.61 6.64 -12.24
N ILE A 248 1.64 6.55 -10.92
CA ILE A 248 2.86 6.47 -10.11
C ILE A 248 3.09 5.01 -9.71
N ALA A 249 4.27 4.46 -10.01
CA ALA A 249 4.69 3.15 -9.54
C ALA A 249 5.18 3.25 -8.09
N LYS A 250 4.60 2.45 -7.19
CA LYS A 250 5.13 2.28 -5.83
C LYS A 250 6.23 1.22 -5.86
N ILE A 251 7.44 1.64 -5.50
CA ILE A 251 8.62 0.78 -5.44
C ILE A 251 8.69 0.20 -4.03
N GLU A 252 8.28 -1.05 -3.90
CA GLU A 252 8.10 -1.79 -2.65
C GLU A 252 8.80 -3.15 -2.66
N LYS A 253 8.98 -3.72 -3.85
CA LYS A 253 9.49 -5.07 -4.06
C LYS A 253 10.94 -5.07 -4.54
N PRO A 254 11.77 -6.10 -4.19
CA PRO A 254 13.12 -6.27 -4.74
C PRO A 254 13.13 -6.27 -6.27
N GLN A 255 12.15 -6.95 -6.91
CA GLN A 255 12.01 -7.01 -8.36
C GLN A 255 11.85 -5.61 -8.99
N ALA A 256 11.15 -4.69 -8.31
CA ALA A 256 11.04 -3.31 -8.80
C ALA A 256 12.37 -2.57 -8.75
N LEU A 257 13.24 -2.87 -7.78
CA LEU A 257 14.59 -2.30 -7.72
C LEU A 257 15.50 -2.85 -8.82
N GLU A 258 15.36 -4.13 -9.17
CA GLU A 258 16.08 -4.75 -10.28
C GLU A 258 15.67 -4.14 -11.62
N ASN A 259 14.37 -3.88 -11.83
CA ASN A 259 13.78 -3.35 -13.05
C ASN A 259 13.54 -1.83 -13.02
N LEU A 260 14.18 -1.11 -12.07
CA LEU A 260 13.87 0.28 -11.76
C LEU A 260 13.98 1.21 -12.97
N GLU A 261 14.99 1.02 -13.82
CA GLU A 261 15.24 1.90 -14.97
C GLU A 261 14.09 1.83 -15.99
N GLU A 262 13.56 0.63 -16.26
CA GLU A 262 12.45 0.43 -17.17
C GLU A 262 11.14 0.96 -16.58
N ILE A 263 10.91 0.72 -15.29
CA ILE A 263 9.74 1.25 -14.57
C ILE A 263 9.75 2.78 -14.62
N VAL A 264 10.87 3.42 -14.30
CA VAL A 264 10.98 4.90 -14.33
C VAL A 264 10.78 5.47 -15.73
N LYS A 265 11.13 4.75 -16.80
CA LYS A 265 10.89 5.19 -18.18
C LYS A 265 9.43 5.08 -18.59
N THR A 266 8.72 4.10 -18.05
CA THR A 266 7.34 3.73 -18.47
C THR A 266 6.26 4.44 -17.66
N PHE A 267 6.42 4.52 -16.34
CA PHE A 267 5.46 5.18 -15.46
C PHE A 267 5.66 6.71 -15.44
N ASP A 268 4.60 7.47 -15.14
CA ASP A 268 4.66 8.93 -15.06
C ASP A 268 5.44 9.43 -13.84
N GLY A 269 5.58 8.60 -12.82
CA GLY A 269 6.37 8.89 -11.62
C GLY A 269 6.61 7.63 -10.80
N VAL A 270 7.40 7.78 -9.73
CA VAL A 270 7.70 6.70 -8.78
C VAL A 270 7.50 7.18 -7.35
N MET A 271 7.13 6.26 -6.46
CA MET A 271 7.01 6.48 -5.02
C MET A 271 7.89 5.47 -4.29
N ALA A 272 8.88 5.95 -3.54
CA ALA A 272 9.67 5.10 -2.65
C ALA A 272 8.86 4.77 -1.39
N ALA A 273 8.14 3.66 -1.41
CA ALA A 273 7.27 3.21 -0.31
C ALA A 273 8.11 2.47 0.74
N ARG A 274 8.86 3.23 1.54
CA ARG A 274 9.87 2.70 2.47
C ARG A 274 9.33 1.73 3.52
N GLY A 275 8.06 1.91 3.94
CA GLY A 275 7.42 1.04 4.92
C GLY A 275 7.30 -0.39 4.41
N ASP A 276 6.66 -0.56 3.25
CA ASP A 276 6.50 -1.88 2.62
C ASP A 276 7.84 -2.43 2.11
N MET A 277 8.72 -1.55 1.59
CA MET A 277 10.07 -1.94 1.18
C MET A 277 10.89 -2.53 2.34
N ALA A 278 10.74 -2.02 3.57
CA ALA A 278 11.44 -2.53 4.75
C ALA A 278 10.96 -3.91 5.21
N VAL A 279 9.79 -4.35 4.74
CA VAL A 279 9.28 -5.72 4.95
C VAL A 279 9.79 -6.69 3.88
N GLU A 280 9.97 -6.19 2.66
CA GLU A 280 10.32 -6.98 1.48
C GLU A 280 11.84 -7.06 1.20
N CYS A 281 12.60 -6.07 1.67
CA CYS A 281 14.05 -5.97 1.48
C CYS A 281 14.78 -5.94 2.84
N PRO A 282 16.09 -6.26 2.88
CA PRO A 282 16.91 -6.02 4.06
C PRO A 282 16.81 -4.56 4.51
N LEU A 283 16.56 -4.32 5.80
CA LEU A 283 16.30 -2.97 6.34
C LEU A 283 17.47 -2.01 6.07
N GLU A 284 18.70 -2.51 6.12
CA GLU A 284 19.95 -1.77 5.84
C GLU A 284 20.05 -1.31 4.39
N GLU A 285 19.37 -1.95 3.45
CA GLU A 285 19.39 -1.59 2.03
C GLU A 285 18.40 -0.47 1.69
N VAL A 286 17.35 -0.29 2.49
CA VAL A 286 16.27 0.67 2.23
C VAL A 286 16.76 2.11 2.03
N PRO A 287 17.73 2.64 2.81
CA PRO A 287 18.28 4.00 2.57
C PRO A 287 18.99 4.14 1.22
N LEU A 288 19.73 3.11 0.80
CA LEU A 288 20.44 3.09 -0.49
C LEU A 288 19.44 2.94 -1.65
N ALA A 289 18.49 2.04 -1.53
CA ALA A 289 17.40 1.87 -2.49
C ALA A 289 16.62 3.17 -2.67
N THR A 290 16.25 3.86 -1.58
CA THR A 290 15.58 5.16 -1.63
C THR A 290 16.38 6.20 -2.43
N LYS A 291 17.69 6.30 -2.19
CA LYS A 291 18.56 7.22 -2.95
C LYS A 291 18.68 6.86 -4.43
N ARG A 292 18.64 5.56 -4.75
CA ARG A 292 18.68 5.09 -6.14
C ARG A 292 17.38 5.39 -6.89
N ILE A 293 16.23 5.37 -6.20
CA ILE A 293 14.91 5.68 -6.76
C ILE A 293 14.79 7.17 -7.09
N ILE A 294 15.34 8.06 -6.24
CA ILE A 294 15.29 9.52 -6.40
C ILE A 294 16.35 10.01 -7.40
#